data_7b5bda5e43d43554d5af98e707c8ff12
#
_entry.id   7b5bda5e43d43554d5af98e707c8ff12
#
_cell.length_a   1.000
_cell.length_b   1.000
_cell.length_c   1.000
_cell.angle_alpha   90.00
_cell.angle_beta   90.00
_cell.angle_gamma   90.00
#
_symmetry.space_group_name_H-M   'P 1'
#
loop_
_entity.id
_entity.type
_entity.pdbx_description
1 polymer ?
#
loop_
_entity_poly.entity_id
_entity_poly.type
_entity_poly.pdbx_seq_one_letter_code
_entity_poly.pdbx_strand_id
1 'polypeptide(L)'
;MGKSSFFGPETISLHTGYQPDPSFGSRAVPIYQTTSYVFETVDDAAALFNIEKGGHIYSRMTNPTVAVLEQRIAALEGGVGAICTASGMSALFVTFMSLCSAGDHIVSASQIYGSTATLLKHTLKRFNIECTFVSINDEKALKEAIQENTKLVFCESIGNPGLEVSDLPQIAKISHQNHLPLVVDATFATPVLCKPLDHGVDVVVQSVTEWISGHGLAVERVIVDSGSIEWGSSKKQPTLTTPYEPFHGINFWEEFGPSALSMKIRAESMRDFGPAMSPHSAFLFLQGIETLTLRMNQHVKNAVKLAKWLLEQSAVMWVNHPDLPENPTYEIAQKLFPNGAGSMLCFGVKGGREGGAAFINALKLASNLANVGDSRTLVLHPASTTHSRMDEEAMKAAGSSTDLIRVSVGIESVADIINDFKAGLKAVEKATS
;
A
#
# COMPACT_ATOMS: atom_id res chain seq x y z
N MET A 1 25.24 1.04 -3.98
CA MET A 1 25.18 0.40 -5.32
C MET A 1 24.63 1.41 -6.30
N GLY A 2 25.35 1.69 -7.41
CA GLY A 2 24.97 2.70 -8.39
C GLY A 2 23.61 2.42 -9.01
N LYS A 3 22.91 3.48 -9.38
CA LYS A 3 21.59 3.53 -9.97
C LYS A 3 21.32 2.35 -10.92
N SER A 4 20.35 1.50 -10.57
CA SER A 4 19.74 0.50 -11.47
C SER A 4 18.89 1.13 -12.58
N SER A 5 19.23 2.37 -12.97
CA SER A 5 18.47 3.22 -13.91
C SER A 5 18.42 2.69 -15.36
N PHE A 6 19.01 1.53 -15.62
CA PHE A 6 19.03 0.93 -16.96
C PHE A 6 18.08 -0.25 -17.14
N PHE A 7 17.48 -0.78 -16.07
CA PHE A 7 16.62 -1.96 -16.15
C PHE A 7 15.15 -1.60 -15.98
N GLY A 8 14.30 -2.16 -16.83
CA GLY A 8 12.85 -2.10 -16.68
C GLY A 8 12.35 -2.91 -15.49
N PRO A 9 11.10 -2.68 -15.06
CA PRO A 9 10.51 -3.34 -13.87
C PRO A 9 10.53 -4.87 -13.97
N GLU A 10 10.42 -5.45 -15.16
CA GLU A 10 10.51 -6.91 -15.38
C GLU A 10 11.89 -7.44 -14.97
N THR A 11 12.96 -6.77 -15.37
CA THR A 11 14.33 -7.19 -15.03
C THR A 11 14.63 -6.96 -13.54
N ILE A 12 14.18 -5.84 -12.98
CA ILE A 12 14.32 -5.52 -11.55
C ILE A 12 13.62 -6.60 -10.71
N SER A 13 12.39 -6.98 -11.08
CA SER A 13 11.59 -8.02 -10.41
C SER A 13 12.29 -9.37 -10.34
N LEU A 14 13.13 -9.68 -11.30
CA LEU A 14 13.82 -10.98 -11.41
C LEU A 14 15.21 -11.00 -10.76
N HIS A 15 15.95 -9.90 -10.83
CA HIS A 15 17.40 -9.91 -10.59
C HIS A 15 17.85 -9.07 -9.38
N THR A 16 17.10 -8.03 -8.98
CA THR A 16 17.56 -7.14 -7.93
C THR A 16 17.55 -7.80 -6.55
N GLY A 17 18.56 -7.48 -5.74
CA GLY A 17 18.65 -7.89 -4.34
C GLY A 17 19.29 -9.25 -4.09
N TYR A 18 19.51 -10.08 -5.13
CA TYR A 18 20.10 -11.40 -4.94
C TYR A 18 21.24 -11.68 -5.92
N GLN A 19 22.33 -12.23 -5.38
CA GLN A 19 23.41 -12.87 -6.10
C GLN A 19 23.46 -14.34 -5.68
N PRO A 20 23.73 -15.29 -6.59
CA PRO A 20 23.86 -16.70 -6.22
C PRO A 20 24.82 -16.89 -5.05
N ASP A 21 24.40 -17.69 -4.07
CA ASP A 21 25.19 -17.96 -2.87
C ASP A 21 26.56 -18.55 -3.26
N PRO A 22 27.69 -17.95 -2.82
CA PRO A 22 29.00 -18.40 -3.25
C PRO A 22 29.39 -19.79 -2.75
N SER A 23 28.74 -20.28 -1.68
CA SER A 23 29.04 -21.59 -1.10
C SER A 23 28.34 -22.73 -1.87
N PHE A 24 27.12 -22.50 -2.34
CA PHE A 24 26.29 -23.53 -2.98
C PHE A 24 25.85 -23.19 -4.40
N GLY A 25 26.04 -21.96 -4.87
CA GLY A 25 25.64 -21.51 -6.20
C GLY A 25 24.12 -21.51 -6.42
N SER A 26 23.32 -21.40 -5.35
CA SER A 26 21.85 -21.43 -5.45
C SER A 26 21.34 -20.31 -6.33
N ARG A 27 20.57 -20.63 -7.36
CA ARG A 27 19.91 -19.63 -8.24
C ARG A 27 18.68 -19.03 -7.59
N ALA A 28 17.90 -19.82 -6.86
CA ALA A 28 16.76 -19.36 -6.09
C ALA A 28 17.24 -18.75 -4.76
N VAL A 29 16.52 -17.75 -4.27
CA VAL A 29 16.80 -17.12 -2.97
C VAL A 29 16.59 -18.17 -1.86
N PRO A 30 17.60 -18.48 -1.02
CA PRO A 30 17.41 -19.41 0.11
C PRO A 30 16.48 -18.86 1.18
N ILE A 31 15.80 -19.75 1.88
CA ILE A 31 14.98 -19.40 3.06
C ILE A 31 15.87 -19.52 4.31
N TYR A 32 16.28 -18.40 4.87
CA TYR A 32 17.05 -18.36 6.12
C TYR A 32 16.10 -18.38 7.33
N GLN A 33 15.58 -19.55 7.66
CA GLN A 33 14.67 -19.78 8.77
C GLN A 33 15.44 -19.92 10.08
N THR A 34 15.94 -18.80 10.60
CA THR A 34 16.71 -18.71 11.84
C THR A 34 16.30 -17.48 12.65
N THR A 35 16.48 -17.53 13.97
CA THR A 35 16.26 -16.38 14.86
C THR A 35 17.47 -15.49 14.97
N SER A 36 18.69 -16.06 15.00
CA SER A 36 19.95 -15.35 15.31
C SER A 36 21.09 -15.83 14.43
N TYR A 37 22.17 -15.06 14.43
CA TYR A 37 23.35 -15.27 13.60
C TYR A 37 24.60 -15.30 14.47
N VAL A 38 25.59 -16.12 14.10
CA VAL A 38 26.86 -16.27 14.83
C VAL A 38 27.77 -15.10 14.44
N PHE A 39 28.41 -14.48 15.41
CA PHE A 39 29.44 -13.46 15.21
C PHE A 39 30.83 -14.11 15.10
N GLU A 40 31.72 -13.53 14.33
CA GLU A 40 33.08 -14.00 14.21
C GLU A 40 33.90 -13.66 15.46
N THR A 41 33.74 -12.45 15.99
CA THR A 41 34.44 -11.95 17.18
C THR A 41 33.51 -11.10 18.05
N VAL A 42 33.95 -10.79 19.28
CA VAL A 42 33.23 -9.86 20.17
C VAL A 42 33.23 -8.44 19.60
N ASP A 43 34.32 -8.01 18.95
CA ASP A 43 34.40 -6.68 18.32
C ASP A 43 33.45 -6.59 17.11
N ASP A 44 33.32 -7.67 16.32
CA ASP A 44 32.38 -7.75 15.22
C ASP A 44 30.93 -7.64 15.74
N ALA A 45 30.62 -8.33 16.84
CA ALA A 45 29.31 -8.21 17.49
C ALA A 45 29.05 -6.77 17.95
N ALA A 46 30.02 -6.13 18.62
CA ALA A 46 29.89 -4.75 19.10
C ALA A 46 29.61 -3.77 17.95
N ALA A 47 30.36 -3.85 16.84
CA ALA A 47 30.16 -3.01 15.67
C ALA A 47 28.78 -3.17 15.03
N LEU A 48 28.23 -4.39 15.01
CA LEU A 48 26.86 -4.66 14.53
C LEU A 48 25.81 -4.05 15.45
N PHE A 49 25.94 -4.20 16.77
CA PHE A 49 25.00 -3.64 17.75
C PHE A 49 25.04 -2.10 17.80
N ASN A 50 26.19 -1.50 17.55
CA ASN A 50 26.37 -0.04 17.49
C ASN A 50 25.97 0.55 16.12
N ILE A 51 25.53 -0.28 15.16
CA ILE A 51 25.16 0.14 13.79
C ILE A 51 26.38 0.73 13.02
N GLU A 52 27.57 0.43 13.42
CA GLU A 52 28.83 0.82 12.74
C GLU A 52 29.13 -0.06 11.51
N LYS A 53 28.49 -1.23 11.44
CA LYS A 53 28.63 -2.21 10.36
C LYS A 53 27.27 -2.77 9.97
N GLY A 54 27.03 -2.95 8.68
CA GLY A 54 25.86 -3.66 8.17
C GLY A 54 25.97 -5.18 8.37
N GLY A 55 24.85 -5.85 8.71
CA GLY A 55 24.80 -7.29 8.87
C GLY A 55 23.53 -7.79 9.54
N HIS A 56 23.55 -9.05 9.95
CA HIS A 56 22.41 -9.71 10.59
C HIS A 56 22.74 -10.08 12.04
N ILE A 57 21.89 -9.69 12.97
CA ILE A 57 21.99 -10.00 14.40
C ILE A 57 20.86 -10.93 14.81
N TYR A 58 19.65 -10.53 14.48
CA TYR A 58 18.42 -11.21 14.88
C TYR A 58 17.32 -10.99 13.83
N SER A 59 16.61 -12.05 13.44
CA SER A 59 15.66 -12.01 12.31
C SER A 59 14.44 -11.09 12.52
N ARG A 60 14.16 -10.64 13.74
CA ARG A 60 13.18 -9.58 13.97
C ARG A 60 13.58 -8.26 13.32
N MET A 61 14.88 -7.96 13.27
CA MET A 61 15.39 -6.69 12.72
C MET A 61 15.83 -6.82 11.26
N THR A 62 16.58 -7.89 10.95
CA THR A 62 17.08 -8.16 9.61
C THR A 62 17.18 -9.67 9.36
N ASN A 63 16.82 -10.09 8.14
CA ASN A 63 16.96 -11.49 7.71
C ASN A 63 17.38 -11.53 6.24
N PRO A 64 18.33 -12.39 5.80
CA PRO A 64 18.82 -12.39 4.42
C PRO A 64 17.72 -12.59 3.36
N THR A 65 16.75 -13.45 3.59
CA THR A 65 15.63 -13.67 2.66
C THR A 65 14.74 -12.43 2.57
N VAL A 66 14.40 -11.83 3.71
CA VAL A 66 13.60 -10.60 3.79
C VAL A 66 14.34 -9.44 3.12
N ALA A 67 15.66 -9.33 3.34
CA ALA A 67 16.48 -8.27 2.75
C ALA A 67 16.48 -8.29 1.21
N VAL A 68 16.38 -9.46 0.58
CA VAL A 68 16.23 -9.57 -0.89
C VAL A 68 14.91 -8.95 -1.33
N LEU A 69 13.82 -9.24 -0.64
CA LEU A 69 12.50 -8.66 -0.94
C LEU A 69 12.52 -7.13 -0.75
N GLU A 70 13.07 -6.66 0.36
CA GLU A 70 13.23 -5.22 0.67
C GLU A 70 14.00 -4.49 -0.44
N GLN A 71 15.15 -5.02 -0.85
CA GLN A 71 15.97 -4.43 -1.91
C GLN A 71 15.24 -4.42 -3.27
N ARG A 72 14.50 -5.49 -3.58
CA ARG A 72 13.76 -5.61 -4.83
C ARG A 72 12.62 -4.61 -4.92
N ILE A 73 11.84 -4.45 -3.85
CA ILE A 73 10.75 -3.49 -3.81
C ILE A 73 11.27 -2.06 -3.78
N ALA A 74 12.32 -1.76 -2.99
CA ALA A 74 12.96 -0.46 -3.00
C ALA A 74 13.41 -0.06 -4.41
N ALA A 75 14.02 -0.98 -5.16
CA ALA A 75 14.45 -0.73 -6.53
C ALA A 75 13.29 -0.54 -7.52
N LEU A 76 12.19 -1.28 -7.35
CA LEU A 76 10.98 -1.12 -8.17
C LEU A 76 10.32 0.24 -7.96
N GLU A 77 10.25 0.72 -6.72
CA GLU A 77 9.73 2.05 -6.38
C GLU A 77 10.70 3.19 -6.67
N GLY A 78 12.00 2.92 -6.71
CA GLY A 78 13.06 3.94 -6.83
C GLY A 78 13.51 4.54 -5.50
N GLY A 79 13.22 3.89 -4.37
CA GLY A 79 13.59 4.31 -3.02
C GLY A 79 15.03 3.96 -2.64
N VAL A 80 15.55 4.60 -1.57
CA VAL A 80 16.89 4.34 -1.02
C VAL A 80 16.91 3.10 -0.13
N GLY A 81 15.75 2.69 0.40
CA GLY A 81 15.60 1.52 1.26
C GLY A 81 14.15 1.11 1.43
N ALA A 82 13.95 -0.11 1.89
CA ALA A 82 12.64 -0.62 2.26
C ALA A 82 12.71 -1.44 3.55
N ILE A 83 11.56 -1.54 4.24
CA ILE A 83 11.40 -2.33 5.46
C ILE A 83 10.12 -3.13 5.36
N CYS A 84 10.25 -4.44 5.43
CA CYS A 84 9.14 -5.37 5.44
C CYS A 84 8.61 -5.57 6.86
N THR A 85 7.26 -5.61 6.99
CA THR A 85 6.57 -5.80 8.28
C THR A 85 5.49 -6.88 8.18
N ALA A 86 5.09 -7.43 9.33
CA ALA A 86 4.18 -8.56 9.47
C ALA A 86 2.71 -8.31 9.07
N SER A 87 2.34 -7.10 8.70
CA SER A 87 0.98 -6.79 8.22
C SER A 87 0.87 -5.39 7.64
N GLY A 88 -0.21 -5.16 6.86
CA GLY A 88 -0.58 -3.83 6.36
C GLY A 88 -0.69 -2.78 7.45
N MET A 89 -1.37 -3.11 8.51
CA MET A 89 -1.61 -2.19 9.63
C MET A 89 -0.35 -1.92 10.45
N SER A 90 0.55 -2.91 10.59
CA SER A 90 1.80 -2.70 11.32
C SER A 90 2.76 -1.74 10.59
N ALA A 91 2.83 -1.79 9.25
CA ALA A 91 3.65 -0.83 8.50
C ALA A 91 3.16 0.61 8.68
N LEU A 92 1.85 0.85 8.55
CA LEU A 92 1.27 2.18 8.82
C LEU A 92 1.54 2.62 10.26
N PHE A 93 1.30 1.72 11.23
CA PHE A 93 1.51 2.02 12.64
C PHE A 93 2.97 2.42 12.93
N VAL A 94 3.96 1.61 12.48
CA VAL A 94 5.36 1.94 12.74
C VAL A 94 5.83 3.18 11.97
N THR A 95 5.28 3.44 10.77
CA THR A 95 5.56 4.68 10.03
C THR A 95 5.07 5.90 10.81
N PHE A 96 3.82 5.89 11.27
CA PHE A 96 3.26 6.99 12.05
C PHE A 96 3.98 7.18 13.37
N MET A 97 4.29 6.10 14.10
CA MET A 97 5.02 6.17 15.38
C MET A 97 6.48 6.61 15.22
N SER A 98 7.08 6.41 14.06
CA SER A 98 8.44 6.89 13.77
C SER A 98 8.49 8.39 13.47
N LEU A 99 7.39 8.95 12.95
CA LEU A 99 7.27 10.35 12.55
C LEU A 99 6.52 11.24 13.56
N CYS A 100 5.70 10.63 14.42
CA CYS A 100 4.85 11.34 15.37
C CYS A 100 5.17 10.97 16.83
N SER A 101 4.97 11.90 17.71
CA SER A 101 5.00 11.77 19.17
C SER A 101 3.66 12.18 19.78
N ALA A 102 3.49 11.99 21.09
CA ALA A 102 2.30 12.45 21.81
C ALA A 102 2.14 13.98 21.68
N GLY A 103 0.96 14.43 21.30
CA GLY A 103 0.63 15.84 21.03
C GLY A 103 0.74 16.23 19.55
N ASP A 104 1.16 15.33 18.68
CA ASP A 104 1.29 15.58 17.25
C ASP A 104 -0.02 15.34 16.48
N HIS A 105 -0.04 15.82 15.24
CA HIS A 105 -1.20 15.82 14.37
C HIS A 105 -0.86 15.25 12.98
N ILE A 106 -1.83 14.56 12.37
CA ILE A 106 -1.77 14.01 11.00
C ILE A 106 -2.92 14.61 10.18
N VAL A 107 -2.66 15.00 8.94
CA VAL A 107 -3.71 15.27 7.95
C VAL A 107 -3.85 14.05 7.05
N SER A 108 -5.07 13.53 6.91
CA SER A 108 -5.35 12.33 6.11
C SER A 108 -6.44 12.56 5.07
N ALA A 109 -6.34 11.88 3.94
CA ALA A 109 -7.47 11.75 3.03
C ALA A 109 -8.65 11.09 3.74
N SER A 110 -9.89 11.50 3.39
CA SER A 110 -11.13 10.91 3.92
C SER A 110 -11.48 9.58 3.26
N GLN A 111 -11.11 9.40 1.99
CA GLN A 111 -11.34 8.15 1.25
C GLN A 111 -10.11 7.24 1.35
N ILE A 112 -10.06 6.46 2.41
CA ILE A 112 -8.99 5.49 2.69
C ILE A 112 -9.58 4.19 3.23
N TYR A 113 -8.75 3.16 3.26
CA TYR A 113 -9.10 1.85 3.81
C TYR A 113 -9.66 1.96 5.24
N GLY A 114 -10.78 1.28 5.50
CA GLY A 114 -11.54 1.42 6.74
C GLY A 114 -10.74 1.14 8.03
N SER A 115 -9.82 0.14 8.00
CA SER A 115 -8.97 -0.11 9.17
C SER A 115 -7.93 0.99 9.39
N THR A 116 -7.44 1.62 8.32
CA THR A 116 -6.55 2.80 8.41
C THR A 116 -7.29 3.99 8.99
N ALA A 117 -8.53 4.23 8.54
CA ALA A 117 -9.37 5.28 9.13
C ALA A 117 -9.62 5.04 10.63
N THR A 118 -9.87 3.79 11.04
CA THR A 118 -10.02 3.42 12.44
C THR A 118 -8.72 3.61 13.24
N LEU A 119 -7.57 3.22 12.67
CA LEU A 119 -6.25 3.46 13.27
C LEU A 119 -6.03 4.94 13.56
N LEU A 120 -6.23 5.80 12.56
CA LEU A 120 -6.03 7.25 12.67
C LEU A 120 -7.04 7.90 13.62
N LYS A 121 -8.33 7.56 13.50
CA LYS A 121 -9.41 8.23 14.24
C LYS A 121 -9.50 7.81 15.71
N HIS A 122 -9.20 6.55 16.01
CA HIS A 122 -9.46 5.97 17.34
C HIS A 122 -8.21 5.44 18.03
N THR A 123 -7.37 4.66 17.31
CA THR A 123 -6.25 3.99 17.95
C THR A 123 -5.12 4.96 18.28
N LEU A 124 -4.71 5.81 17.34
CA LEU A 124 -3.64 6.79 17.56
C LEU A 124 -4.03 7.88 18.57
N LYS A 125 -5.31 8.17 18.69
CA LYS A 125 -5.81 9.06 19.76
C LYS A 125 -5.45 8.58 21.16
N ARG A 126 -5.34 7.26 21.38
CA ARG A 126 -4.88 6.68 22.65
C ARG A 126 -3.41 6.97 22.94
N PHE A 127 -2.64 7.33 21.94
CA PHE A 127 -1.25 7.79 22.01
C PHE A 127 -1.15 9.31 21.98
N ASN A 128 -2.28 10.01 22.12
CA ASN A 128 -2.38 11.47 22.03
C ASN A 128 -1.88 12.03 20.67
N ILE A 129 -2.16 11.30 19.58
CA ILE A 129 -1.92 11.75 18.21
C ILE A 129 -3.30 11.97 17.55
N GLU A 130 -3.55 13.20 17.11
CA GLU A 130 -4.82 13.58 16.48
C GLU A 130 -4.74 13.52 14.97
N CYS A 131 -5.90 13.37 14.31
CA CYS A 131 -5.99 13.32 12.85
C CYS A 131 -7.17 14.14 12.33
N THR A 132 -6.93 14.96 11.29
CA THR A 132 -7.96 15.65 10.52
C THR A 132 -8.10 14.98 9.15
N PHE A 133 -9.36 14.59 8.80
CA PHE A 133 -9.68 14.00 7.51
C PHE A 133 -10.20 15.07 6.54
N VAL A 134 -9.69 15.07 5.31
CA VAL A 134 -10.06 16.04 4.27
C VAL A 134 -10.34 15.36 2.93
N SER A 135 -11.05 16.04 2.05
CA SER A 135 -11.02 15.72 0.61
C SER A 135 -9.64 16.10 0.09
N ILE A 136 -8.80 15.12 -0.18
CA ILE A 136 -7.35 15.32 -0.36
C ILE A 136 -7.00 16.10 -1.63
N ASN A 137 -7.86 16.03 -2.65
CA ASN A 137 -7.70 16.79 -3.90
C ASN A 137 -8.24 18.24 -3.78
N ASP A 138 -8.92 18.60 -2.68
CA ASP A 138 -9.29 19.97 -2.37
C ASP A 138 -8.12 20.70 -1.73
N GLU A 139 -7.41 21.49 -2.54
CA GLU A 139 -6.22 22.24 -2.12
C GLU A 139 -6.50 23.16 -0.92
N LYS A 140 -7.69 23.79 -0.87
CA LYS A 140 -8.08 24.69 0.22
C LYS A 140 -8.28 23.90 1.51
N ALA A 141 -9.07 22.82 1.44
CA ALA A 141 -9.33 21.96 2.60
C ALA A 141 -8.03 21.36 3.17
N LEU A 142 -7.11 20.91 2.28
CA LEU A 142 -5.80 20.40 2.70
C LEU A 142 -4.97 21.47 3.43
N LYS A 143 -4.88 22.68 2.87
CA LYS A 143 -4.12 23.77 3.50
C LYS A 143 -4.70 24.21 4.85
N GLU A 144 -6.02 24.31 4.96
CA GLU A 144 -6.72 24.70 6.19
C GLU A 144 -6.62 23.65 7.30
N ALA A 145 -6.43 22.37 6.94
CA ALA A 145 -6.28 21.29 7.91
C ALA A 145 -4.88 21.20 8.52
N ILE A 146 -3.85 21.78 7.89
CA ILE A 146 -2.47 21.76 8.40
C ILE A 146 -2.36 22.69 9.61
N GLN A 147 -1.90 22.14 10.73
CA GLN A 147 -1.69 22.80 12.02
C GLN A 147 -0.18 22.93 12.32
N GLU A 148 0.17 23.71 13.35
CA GLU A 148 1.56 23.88 13.78
C GLU A 148 2.20 22.53 14.17
N ASN A 149 1.45 21.67 14.88
CA ASN A 149 1.87 20.35 15.32
C ASN A 149 1.64 19.23 14.28
N THR A 150 1.24 19.54 13.06
CA THR A 150 1.14 18.55 11.98
C THR A 150 2.53 18.00 11.63
N LYS A 151 2.63 16.67 11.50
CA LYS A 151 3.89 15.98 11.21
C LYS A 151 3.95 15.34 9.85
N LEU A 152 2.82 14.95 9.27
CA LEU A 152 2.75 14.33 7.95
C LEU A 152 1.38 14.54 7.32
N VAL A 153 1.34 14.36 6.00
CA VAL A 153 0.11 14.18 5.21
C VAL A 153 0.05 12.72 4.75
N PHE A 154 -1.12 12.10 4.85
CA PHE A 154 -1.36 10.72 4.43
C PHE A 154 -2.49 10.63 3.41
N CYS A 155 -2.31 9.84 2.34
CA CYS A 155 -3.39 9.46 1.42
C CYS A 155 -3.14 8.06 0.83
N GLU A 156 -4.15 7.55 0.11
CA GLU A 156 -3.98 6.40 -0.77
C GLU A 156 -3.83 6.90 -2.22
N SER A 157 -3.02 6.25 -3.03
CA SER A 157 -2.86 6.61 -4.46
C SER A 157 -4.18 6.47 -5.22
N ILE A 158 -4.94 5.44 -4.89
CA ILE A 158 -6.33 5.18 -5.32
C ILE A 158 -7.10 4.78 -4.08
N GLY A 159 -8.09 5.59 -3.71
CA GLY A 159 -8.87 5.41 -2.48
C GLY A 159 -9.79 4.19 -2.50
N ASN A 160 -10.03 3.61 -1.35
CA ASN A 160 -10.88 2.43 -1.16
C ASN A 160 -12.08 2.75 -0.24
N PRO A 161 -13.34 2.53 -0.66
CA PRO A 161 -13.79 1.88 -1.89
C PRO A 161 -14.11 2.82 -3.07
N GLY A 162 -14.08 4.14 -2.87
CA GLY A 162 -14.58 5.13 -3.84
C GLY A 162 -13.76 5.27 -5.12
N LEU A 163 -12.54 4.70 -5.18
CA LEU A 163 -11.64 4.72 -6.33
C LEU A 163 -11.28 6.15 -6.81
N GLU A 164 -11.27 7.12 -5.89
CA GLU A 164 -10.74 8.46 -6.15
C GLU A 164 -9.21 8.40 -6.28
N VAL A 165 -8.67 8.97 -7.34
CA VAL A 165 -7.22 9.07 -7.54
C VAL A 165 -6.70 10.36 -6.89
N SER A 166 -5.70 10.25 -6.04
CA SER A 166 -5.04 11.40 -5.39
C SER A 166 -4.09 12.11 -6.36
N ASP A 167 -4.17 13.44 -6.45
CA ASP A 167 -3.22 14.25 -7.22
C ASP A 167 -1.88 14.37 -6.46
N LEU A 168 -1.07 13.31 -6.56
CA LEU A 168 0.17 13.19 -5.80
C LEU A 168 1.11 14.39 -5.97
N PRO A 169 1.37 14.94 -7.19
CA PRO A 169 2.22 16.12 -7.35
C PRO A 169 1.69 17.36 -6.63
N GLN A 170 0.37 17.59 -6.66
CA GLN A 170 -0.25 18.72 -5.98
C GLN A 170 -0.16 18.57 -4.46
N ILE A 171 -0.48 17.38 -3.95
CA ILE A 171 -0.45 17.08 -2.51
C ILE A 171 0.99 17.19 -1.99
N ALA A 172 1.97 16.61 -2.71
CA ALA A 172 3.38 16.70 -2.37
C ALA A 172 3.86 18.16 -2.29
N LYS A 173 3.50 18.98 -3.29
CA LYS A 173 3.84 20.40 -3.29
C LYS A 173 3.31 21.13 -2.05
N ILE A 174 2.06 20.89 -1.65
CA ILE A 174 1.46 21.53 -0.47
C ILE A 174 2.13 21.02 0.80
N SER A 175 2.37 19.72 0.91
CA SER A 175 3.05 19.09 2.05
C SER A 175 4.45 19.69 2.23
N HIS A 176 5.26 19.73 1.19
CA HIS A 176 6.63 20.23 1.23
C HIS A 176 6.71 21.74 1.52
N GLN A 177 5.76 22.54 1.05
CA GLN A 177 5.66 23.97 1.43
C GLN A 177 5.47 24.18 2.94
N ASN A 178 4.98 23.17 3.65
CA ASN A 178 4.78 23.14 5.09
C ASN A 178 5.81 22.29 5.83
N HIS A 179 6.89 21.87 5.14
CA HIS A 179 7.94 20.98 5.67
C HIS A 179 7.40 19.65 6.20
N LEU A 180 6.37 19.11 5.58
CA LEU A 180 5.73 17.86 5.95
C LEU A 180 6.05 16.76 4.92
N PRO A 181 6.40 15.53 5.35
CA PRO A 181 6.45 14.40 4.46
C PRO A 181 5.05 14.01 3.97
N LEU A 182 4.99 13.57 2.71
CA LEU A 182 3.82 12.90 2.15
C LEU A 182 4.02 11.39 2.22
N VAL A 183 3.15 10.72 2.96
CA VAL A 183 3.09 9.25 3.08
C VAL A 183 1.93 8.74 2.26
N VAL A 184 2.18 7.82 1.34
CA VAL A 184 1.15 7.29 0.43
C VAL A 184 1.07 5.77 0.50
N ASP A 185 -0.14 5.27 0.72
CA ASP A 185 -0.45 3.86 0.49
C ASP A 185 -0.71 3.64 -1.02
N ALA A 186 0.18 2.91 -1.67
CA ALA A 186 0.14 2.64 -3.10
C ALA A 186 -0.28 1.20 -3.43
N THR A 187 -0.96 0.53 -2.52
CA THR A 187 -1.34 -0.89 -2.67
C THR A 187 -2.09 -1.17 -3.97
N PHE A 188 -3.02 -0.30 -4.40
CA PHE A 188 -3.81 -0.50 -5.62
C PHE A 188 -3.01 -0.20 -6.90
N ALA A 189 -2.00 0.67 -6.80
CA ALA A 189 -1.16 1.06 -7.93
C ALA A 189 -0.10 0.01 -8.26
N THR A 190 0.56 -0.53 -7.25
CA THR A 190 1.83 -1.25 -7.35
C THR A 190 2.92 -0.43 -8.07
N PRO A 191 4.20 -0.71 -7.92
CA PRO A 191 5.27 0.04 -8.64
C PRO A 191 5.26 -0.15 -10.16
N VAL A 192 4.37 -1.03 -10.67
CA VAL A 192 4.22 -1.28 -12.11
C VAL A 192 3.34 -0.23 -12.78
N LEU A 193 2.27 0.20 -12.12
CA LEU A 193 1.32 1.15 -12.72
C LEU A 193 1.65 2.60 -12.38
N CYS A 194 2.12 2.85 -11.16
CA CYS A 194 2.57 4.16 -10.70
C CYS A 194 3.67 4.01 -9.66
N LYS A 195 4.71 4.81 -9.78
CA LYS A 195 5.75 4.99 -8.75
C LYS A 195 5.51 6.31 -8.05
N PRO A 196 4.89 6.34 -6.86
CA PRO A 196 4.57 7.58 -6.19
C PRO A 196 5.80 8.46 -5.90
N LEU A 197 6.97 7.85 -5.70
CA LEU A 197 8.22 8.59 -5.48
C LEU A 197 8.59 9.49 -6.66
N ASP A 198 8.27 9.10 -7.90
CA ASP A 198 8.48 9.93 -9.11
C ASP A 198 7.57 11.17 -9.13
N HIS A 199 6.56 11.21 -8.25
CA HIS A 199 5.57 12.28 -8.14
C HIS A 199 5.71 13.11 -6.86
N GLY A 200 6.86 13.02 -6.19
CA GLY A 200 7.19 13.81 -4.99
C GLY A 200 6.70 13.21 -3.68
N VAL A 201 6.28 11.96 -3.67
CA VAL A 201 5.96 11.24 -2.42
C VAL A 201 7.25 10.88 -1.70
N ASP A 202 7.23 10.96 -0.38
CA ASP A 202 8.43 10.76 0.44
C ASP A 202 8.51 9.36 1.04
N VAL A 203 7.36 8.82 1.40
CA VAL A 203 7.26 7.46 1.95
C VAL A 203 6.12 6.73 1.27
N VAL A 204 6.43 5.60 0.67
CA VAL A 204 5.42 4.69 0.10
C VAL A 204 5.20 3.53 1.04
N VAL A 205 3.94 3.23 1.31
CA VAL A 205 3.54 2.03 2.04
C VAL A 205 2.75 1.15 1.08
N GLN A 206 3.13 -0.12 0.96
CA GLN A 206 2.46 -1.06 0.08
C GLN A 206 2.15 -2.37 0.78
N SER A 207 0.93 -2.84 0.66
CA SER A 207 0.62 -4.22 1.04
C SER A 207 1.16 -5.18 -0.02
N VAL A 208 1.99 -6.12 0.41
CA VAL A 208 2.48 -7.21 -0.45
C VAL A 208 1.52 -8.39 -0.47
N THR A 209 0.51 -8.38 0.39
CA THR A 209 -0.57 -9.38 0.50
C THR A 209 -1.34 -9.53 -0.82
N GLU A 210 -1.62 -8.41 -1.49
CA GLU A 210 -2.53 -8.30 -2.64
C GLU A 210 -1.77 -8.53 -3.96
N TRP A 211 -1.75 -7.54 -4.86
CA TRP A 211 -1.19 -7.66 -6.22
C TRP A 211 0.28 -8.05 -6.28
N ILE A 212 1.11 -7.59 -5.32
CA ILE A 212 2.55 -7.93 -5.34
C ILE A 212 2.73 -9.43 -5.20
N SER A 213 2.05 -10.05 -4.25
CA SER A 213 1.98 -11.53 -4.13
C SER A 213 1.13 -12.16 -5.24
N GLY A 214 -0.09 -11.64 -5.42
CA GLY A 214 -1.06 -12.09 -6.40
C GLY A 214 -1.77 -13.41 -6.09
N HIS A 215 -1.52 -14.03 -4.94
CA HIS A 215 -1.95 -15.41 -4.67
C HIS A 215 -2.71 -15.60 -3.36
N GLY A 216 -2.84 -14.54 -2.52
CA GLY A 216 -3.57 -14.61 -1.25
C GLY A 216 -2.96 -15.58 -0.23
N LEU A 217 -1.62 -15.70 -0.18
CA LEU A 217 -0.93 -16.73 0.62
C LEU A 217 -0.50 -16.25 2.01
N ALA A 218 -0.16 -14.98 2.16
CA ALA A 218 0.34 -14.42 3.41
C ALA A 218 -0.06 -12.95 3.55
N VAL A 219 -0.06 -12.42 4.78
CA VAL A 219 -0.49 -11.05 5.11
C VAL A 219 0.74 -10.27 5.56
N GLU A 220 1.25 -9.38 4.72
CA GLU A 220 2.47 -8.64 5.00
C GLU A 220 2.46 -7.27 4.28
N ARG A 221 3.38 -6.36 4.66
CA ARG A 221 3.52 -5.04 4.02
C ARG A 221 4.98 -4.59 3.95
N VAL A 222 5.23 -3.59 3.11
CA VAL A 222 6.53 -2.93 2.98
C VAL A 222 6.37 -1.42 3.09
N ILE A 223 7.37 -0.77 3.69
CA ILE A 223 7.57 0.68 3.76
C ILE A 223 8.77 0.98 2.87
N VAL A 224 8.64 1.92 1.95
CA VAL A 224 9.73 2.37 1.08
C VAL A 224 10.04 3.83 1.38
N ASP A 225 11.30 4.11 1.64
CA ASP A 225 11.84 5.44 1.92
C ASP A 225 12.42 6.03 0.64
N SER A 226 11.97 7.21 0.24
CA SER A 226 12.51 7.91 -0.94
C SER A 226 13.94 8.38 -0.73
N GLY A 227 14.31 8.75 0.49
CA GLY A 227 15.56 9.44 0.81
C GLY A 227 15.63 10.89 0.29
N SER A 228 14.51 11.45 -0.17
CA SER A 228 14.46 12.77 -0.79
C SER A 228 14.31 13.92 0.21
N ILE A 229 13.85 13.65 1.43
CA ILE A 229 13.64 14.68 2.45
C ILE A 229 14.93 15.03 3.16
N GLU A 230 15.22 16.33 3.23
CA GLU A 230 16.21 16.87 4.17
C GLU A 230 15.55 17.05 5.55
N TRP A 231 15.51 15.98 6.34
CA TRP A 231 14.86 15.98 7.67
C TRP A 231 15.37 17.08 8.60
N GLY A 232 16.64 17.49 8.45
CA GLY A 232 17.25 18.57 9.20
C GLY A 232 16.85 19.99 8.78
N SER A 233 16.16 20.15 7.64
CA SER A 233 15.79 21.47 7.10
C SER A 233 14.72 22.20 7.91
N SER A 234 14.01 21.49 8.80
CA SER A 234 12.99 22.06 9.67
C SER A 234 12.97 21.38 11.05
N LYS A 235 12.29 22.01 12.02
CA LYS A 235 12.08 21.40 13.36
C LYS A 235 10.85 20.49 13.41
N LYS A 236 10.27 20.16 12.26
CA LYS A 236 9.01 19.36 12.19
C LYS A 236 9.21 17.90 12.59
N GLN A 237 10.41 17.34 12.41
CA GLN A 237 10.70 15.91 12.64
C GLN A 237 11.78 15.68 13.71
N PRO A 238 11.51 16.06 14.99
CA PRO A 238 12.49 15.91 16.07
C PRO A 238 12.88 14.44 16.32
N THR A 239 12.00 13.49 16.05
CA THR A 239 12.28 12.05 16.19
C THR A 239 13.47 11.57 15.35
N LEU A 240 13.79 12.26 14.26
CA LEU A 240 14.90 11.96 13.35
C LEU A 240 16.12 12.85 13.54
N THR A 241 15.93 14.04 14.15
CA THR A 241 16.93 15.12 14.16
C THR A 241 17.43 15.49 15.56
N THR A 242 17.01 14.74 16.59
CA THR A 242 17.49 14.91 17.96
C THR A 242 18.21 13.65 18.45
N PRO A 243 19.11 13.77 19.45
CA PRO A 243 19.80 12.61 20.00
C PRO A 243 18.86 11.54 20.53
N TYR A 244 19.11 10.29 20.15
CA TYR A 244 18.35 9.12 20.57
C TYR A 244 19.11 8.33 21.64
N GLU A 245 18.76 8.52 22.89
CA GLU A 245 19.44 7.97 24.08
C GLU A 245 19.66 6.44 24.03
N PRO A 246 18.67 5.60 23.59
CA PRO A 246 18.88 4.15 23.56
C PRO A 246 20.00 3.66 22.65
N PHE A 247 20.51 4.52 21.76
CA PHE A 247 21.67 4.29 20.90
C PHE A 247 22.74 5.36 21.14
N HIS A 248 23.11 5.58 22.41
CA HIS A 248 24.22 6.47 22.79
C HIS A 248 24.11 7.91 22.26
N GLY A 249 22.88 8.41 22.07
CA GLY A 249 22.65 9.75 21.59
C GLY A 249 22.81 9.95 20.07
N ILE A 250 22.69 8.88 19.29
CA ILE A 250 22.73 8.97 17.82
C ILE A 250 21.65 9.93 17.29
N ASN A 251 22.03 10.80 16.37
CA ASN A 251 21.09 11.59 15.56
C ASN A 251 20.93 10.90 14.21
N PHE A 252 19.74 10.34 13.93
CA PHE A 252 19.52 9.54 12.72
C PHE A 252 19.77 10.31 11.42
N TRP A 253 19.42 11.60 11.39
CA TRP A 253 19.67 12.42 10.22
C TRP A 253 21.16 12.71 10.00
N GLU A 254 21.87 13.08 11.03
CA GLU A 254 23.30 13.40 10.94
C GLU A 254 24.14 12.16 10.57
N GLU A 255 23.74 10.99 11.08
CA GLU A 255 24.50 9.75 10.87
C GLU A 255 24.16 9.06 9.55
N PHE A 256 22.85 9.01 9.18
CA PHE A 256 22.39 8.20 8.05
C PHE A 256 21.88 9.01 6.86
N GLY A 257 21.74 10.33 6.97
CA GLY A 257 21.27 11.21 5.90
C GLY A 257 19.99 10.71 5.24
N PRO A 258 19.99 10.47 3.92
CA PRO A 258 18.80 10.01 3.18
C PRO A 258 18.16 8.74 3.74
N SER A 259 18.88 7.90 4.45
CA SER A 259 18.35 6.66 5.05
C SER A 259 17.89 6.81 6.49
N ALA A 260 17.80 8.04 7.02
CA ALA A 260 17.47 8.32 8.42
C ALA A 260 16.15 7.67 8.86
N LEU A 261 15.07 7.78 8.07
CA LEU A 261 13.79 7.19 8.39
C LEU A 261 13.85 5.66 8.41
N SER A 262 14.44 5.06 7.38
CA SER A 262 14.60 3.60 7.30
C SER A 262 15.39 3.06 8.49
N MET A 263 16.47 3.76 8.88
CA MET A 263 17.30 3.37 10.03
C MET A 263 16.56 3.56 11.35
N LYS A 264 15.81 4.65 11.51
CA LYS A 264 14.95 4.88 12.68
C LYS A 264 13.91 3.78 12.84
N ILE A 265 13.19 3.46 11.77
CA ILE A 265 12.18 2.39 11.80
C ILE A 265 12.84 1.06 12.21
N ARG A 266 14.00 0.74 11.66
CA ARG A 266 14.70 -0.53 11.95
C ARG A 266 15.26 -0.57 13.37
N ALA A 267 15.91 0.48 13.82
CA ALA A 267 16.57 0.54 15.11
C ALA A 267 15.61 0.68 16.29
N GLU A 268 14.47 1.32 16.08
CA GLU A 268 13.47 1.54 17.14
C GLU A 268 12.19 0.72 16.88
N SER A 269 11.40 1.07 15.88
CA SER A 269 10.05 0.55 15.72
C SER A 269 10.02 -0.96 15.46
N MET A 270 10.92 -1.48 14.63
CA MET A 270 11.04 -2.94 14.38
C MET A 270 11.56 -3.67 15.62
N ARG A 271 12.51 -3.06 16.35
CA ARG A 271 13.06 -3.64 17.56
C ARG A 271 12.04 -3.73 18.69
N ASP A 272 11.31 -2.63 18.93
CA ASP A 272 10.50 -2.44 20.12
C ASP A 272 9.06 -2.92 19.93
N PHE A 273 8.42 -2.69 18.77
CA PHE A 273 7.07 -3.17 18.45
C PHE A 273 7.07 -4.57 17.83
N GLY A 274 8.15 -4.97 17.18
CA GLY A 274 8.42 -6.34 16.74
C GLY A 274 7.61 -6.87 15.54
N PRO A 275 7.07 -6.08 14.60
CA PRO A 275 6.25 -6.61 13.51
C PRO A 275 7.10 -7.21 12.38
N ALA A 276 7.93 -8.21 12.69
CA ALA A 276 8.87 -8.80 11.74
C ALA A 276 8.17 -9.71 10.73
N MET A 277 8.55 -9.58 9.45
CA MET A 277 8.14 -10.49 8.38
C MET A 277 8.82 -11.85 8.52
N SER A 278 8.08 -12.93 8.30
CA SER A 278 8.64 -14.27 8.22
C SER A 278 9.48 -14.46 6.95
N PRO A 279 10.70 -15.07 7.03
CA PRO A 279 11.46 -15.39 5.82
C PRO A 279 10.74 -16.34 4.87
N HIS A 280 9.87 -17.22 5.38
CA HIS A 280 9.01 -18.05 4.54
C HIS A 280 8.00 -17.22 3.76
N SER A 281 7.34 -16.24 4.40
CA SER A 281 6.44 -15.30 3.71
C SER A 281 7.21 -14.47 2.66
N ALA A 282 8.40 -13.96 3.00
CA ALA A 282 9.25 -13.23 2.06
C ALA A 282 9.58 -14.06 0.81
N PHE A 283 9.90 -15.34 0.98
CA PHE A 283 10.12 -16.26 -0.14
C PHE A 283 8.89 -16.39 -1.04
N LEU A 284 7.69 -16.53 -0.48
CA LEU A 284 6.44 -16.60 -1.25
C LEU A 284 6.19 -15.30 -2.04
N PHE A 285 6.45 -14.16 -1.44
CA PHE A 285 6.33 -12.85 -2.12
C PHE A 285 7.36 -12.67 -3.23
N LEU A 286 8.58 -13.16 -3.05
CA LEU A 286 9.60 -13.16 -4.11
C LEU A 286 9.14 -13.96 -5.34
N GLN A 287 8.41 -15.05 -5.16
CA GLN A 287 7.81 -15.78 -6.29
C GLN A 287 6.71 -14.94 -6.99
N GLY A 288 5.86 -14.27 -6.22
CA GLY A 288 4.80 -13.42 -6.77
C GLY A 288 5.33 -12.21 -7.55
N ILE A 289 6.34 -11.53 -7.01
CA ILE A 289 6.89 -10.30 -7.61
C ILE A 289 7.57 -10.54 -8.95
N GLU A 290 8.12 -11.74 -9.18
CA GLU A 290 8.79 -12.11 -10.43
C GLU A 290 7.86 -12.02 -11.66
N THR A 291 6.54 -12.17 -11.47
CA THR A 291 5.53 -12.09 -12.53
C THR A 291 4.61 -10.88 -12.39
N LEU A 292 4.94 -9.93 -11.52
CA LEU A 292 4.08 -8.80 -11.18
C LEU A 292 3.65 -8.00 -12.41
N THR A 293 4.59 -7.60 -13.28
CA THR A 293 4.29 -6.80 -14.47
C THR A 293 3.34 -7.53 -15.41
N LEU A 294 3.55 -8.83 -15.64
CA LEU A 294 2.66 -9.64 -16.50
C LEU A 294 1.24 -9.70 -15.93
N ARG A 295 1.12 -9.91 -14.62
CA ARG A 295 -0.19 -9.97 -13.95
C ARG A 295 -0.88 -8.60 -13.96
N MET A 296 -0.19 -7.52 -13.62
CA MET A 296 -0.79 -6.18 -13.61
C MET A 296 -1.33 -5.77 -14.97
N ASN A 297 -0.59 -6.03 -16.05
CA ASN A 297 -1.06 -5.77 -17.41
C ASN A 297 -2.35 -6.55 -17.73
N GLN A 298 -2.45 -7.81 -17.32
CA GLN A 298 -3.66 -8.61 -17.54
C GLN A 298 -4.82 -8.17 -16.65
N HIS A 299 -4.56 -7.84 -15.38
CA HIS A 299 -5.54 -7.28 -14.45
C HIS A 299 -6.21 -6.02 -15.02
N VAL A 300 -5.41 -5.03 -15.41
CA VAL A 300 -5.91 -3.76 -15.99
C VAL A 300 -6.72 -4.02 -17.25
N LYS A 301 -6.20 -4.83 -18.17
CA LYS A 301 -6.90 -5.19 -19.42
C LYS A 301 -8.28 -5.80 -19.15
N ASN A 302 -8.37 -6.70 -18.18
CA ASN A 302 -9.62 -7.35 -17.81
C ASN A 302 -10.59 -6.37 -17.15
N ALA A 303 -10.09 -5.51 -16.22
CA ALA A 303 -10.90 -4.55 -15.49
C ALA A 303 -11.55 -3.53 -16.43
N VAL A 304 -10.77 -2.91 -17.32
CA VAL A 304 -11.27 -1.93 -18.29
C VAL A 304 -12.30 -2.57 -19.23
N LYS A 305 -12.06 -3.79 -19.69
CA LYS A 305 -13.01 -4.50 -20.57
C LYS A 305 -14.29 -4.87 -19.84
N LEU A 306 -14.21 -5.31 -18.59
CA LEU A 306 -15.37 -5.61 -17.75
C LEU A 306 -16.17 -4.34 -17.44
N ALA A 307 -15.49 -3.25 -17.07
CA ALA A 307 -16.12 -1.96 -16.77
C ALA A 307 -16.94 -1.42 -17.96
N LYS A 308 -16.34 -1.43 -19.18
CA LYS A 308 -17.03 -1.03 -20.39
C LYS A 308 -18.26 -1.91 -20.71
N TRP A 309 -18.14 -3.23 -20.52
CA TRP A 309 -19.27 -4.13 -20.71
C TRP A 309 -20.38 -3.89 -19.69
N LEU A 310 -20.06 -3.58 -18.43
CA LEU A 310 -21.04 -3.28 -17.39
C LEU A 310 -21.85 -2.02 -17.69
N LEU A 311 -21.27 -0.99 -18.29
CA LEU A 311 -21.97 0.24 -18.71
C LEU A 311 -23.12 -0.02 -19.70
N GLU A 312 -23.05 -1.13 -20.45
CA GLU A 312 -24.07 -1.50 -21.44
C GLU A 312 -25.24 -2.33 -20.85
N GLN A 313 -25.19 -2.67 -19.54
CA GLN A 313 -26.16 -3.59 -18.94
C GLN A 313 -27.33 -2.86 -18.27
N SER A 314 -28.55 -3.25 -18.61
CA SER A 314 -29.79 -2.62 -18.11
C SER A 314 -30.02 -2.71 -16.60
N ALA A 315 -29.47 -3.73 -15.94
CA ALA A 315 -29.55 -3.93 -14.50
C ALA A 315 -28.49 -3.13 -13.71
N VAL A 316 -27.50 -2.52 -14.40
CA VAL A 316 -26.45 -1.70 -13.82
C VAL A 316 -26.88 -0.24 -13.81
N MET A 317 -26.72 0.43 -12.66
CA MET A 317 -27.12 1.82 -12.45
C MET A 317 -25.97 2.79 -12.73
N TRP A 318 -24.75 2.40 -12.40
CA TRP A 318 -23.53 3.16 -12.57
C TRP A 318 -22.31 2.22 -12.51
N VAL A 319 -21.20 2.66 -13.11
CA VAL A 319 -19.90 1.97 -13.05
C VAL A 319 -18.84 3.00 -12.70
N ASN A 320 -17.96 2.66 -11.79
CA ASN A 320 -16.83 3.49 -11.39
C ASN A 320 -15.52 2.73 -11.56
N HIS A 321 -14.64 3.28 -12.39
CA HIS A 321 -13.25 2.86 -12.60
C HIS A 321 -12.44 4.09 -12.98
N PRO A 322 -11.20 4.28 -12.49
CA PRO A 322 -10.44 5.50 -12.76
C PRO A 322 -10.12 5.74 -14.25
N ASP A 323 -10.10 4.70 -15.08
CA ASP A 323 -9.92 4.82 -16.55
C ASP A 323 -11.23 5.09 -17.32
N LEU A 324 -12.35 5.31 -16.65
CA LEU A 324 -13.59 5.73 -17.30
C LEU A 324 -13.72 7.26 -17.23
N PRO A 325 -14.13 7.93 -18.34
CA PRO A 325 -14.30 9.39 -18.37
C PRO A 325 -15.30 9.94 -17.34
N GLU A 326 -16.23 9.11 -16.88
CA GLU A 326 -17.23 9.44 -15.87
C GLU A 326 -16.66 9.51 -14.45
N ASN A 327 -15.45 8.98 -14.22
CA ASN A 327 -14.78 9.08 -12.92
C ASN A 327 -14.35 10.52 -12.65
N PRO A 328 -14.66 11.11 -11.49
CA PRO A 328 -14.32 12.49 -11.16
C PRO A 328 -12.82 12.81 -11.23
N THR A 329 -11.97 11.80 -11.05
CA THR A 329 -10.50 11.95 -11.08
C THR A 329 -9.85 11.38 -12.34
N TYR A 330 -10.63 11.18 -13.41
CA TYR A 330 -10.14 10.62 -14.68
C TYR A 330 -8.91 11.35 -15.22
N GLU A 331 -8.92 12.69 -15.26
CA GLU A 331 -7.79 13.49 -15.75
C GLU A 331 -6.52 13.29 -14.92
N ILE A 332 -6.66 13.10 -13.61
CA ILE A 332 -5.55 12.79 -12.69
C ILE A 332 -5.05 11.38 -12.98
N ALA A 333 -5.97 10.42 -13.13
CA ALA A 333 -5.65 9.03 -13.43
C ALA A 333 -4.85 8.89 -14.73
N GLN A 334 -5.26 9.57 -15.81
CA GLN A 334 -4.56 9.53 -17.09
C GLN A 334 -3.12 10.09 -17.02
N LYS A 335 -2.86 11.03 -16.11
CA LYS A 335 -1.51 11.58 -15.90
C LYS A 335 -0.61 10.66 -15.06
N LEU A 336 -1.16 10.07 -14.01
CA LEU A 336 -0.38 9.28 -13.05
C LEU A 336 -0.25 7.80 -13.45
N PHE A 337 -1.20 7.27 -14.21
CA PHE A 337 -1.30 5.85 -14.56
C PHE A 337 -1.35 5.65 -16.09
N PRO A 338 -0.27 5.95 -16.82
CA PRO A 338 -0.27 5.87 -18.29
C PRO A 338 -0.51 4.45 -18.82
N ASN A 339 -0.30 3.43 -17.98
CA ASN A 339 -0.53 2.01 -18.30
C ASN A 339 -1.84 1.46 -17.73
N GLY A 340 -2.74 2.35 -17.27
CA GLY A 340 -4.03 2.03 -16.67
C GLY A 340 -4.04 2.08 -15.15
N ALA A 341 -5.18 2.44 -14.57
CA ALA A 341 -5.35 2.77 -13.16
C ALA A 341 -5.87 1.58 -12.33
N GLY A 342 -5.24 0.43 -12.46
CA GLY A 342 -5.48 -0.73 -11.62
C GLY A 342 -6.61 -1.66 -12.09
N SER A 343 -6.98 -2.57 -11.21
CA SER A 343 -7.96 -3.63 -11.50
C SER A 343 -9.16 -3.61 -10.55
N MET A 344 -9.27 -2.58 -9.73
CA MET A 344 -10.44 -2.37 -8.91
C MET A 344 -11.52 -1.64 -9.71
N LEU A 345 -12.74 -2.14 -9.66
CA LEU A 345 -13.91 -1.42 -10.12
C LEU A 345 -15.06 -1.54 -9.11
N CYS A 346 -15.95 -0.55 -9.12
CA CYS A 346 -17.20 -0.59 -8.38
C CYS A 346 -18.35 -0.34 -9.33
N PHE A 347 -19.50 -0.93 -9.08
CA PHE A 347 -20.71 -0.65 -9.82
C PHE A 347 -21.94 -0.83 -8.95
N GLY A 348 -23.02 -0.12 -9.27
CA GLY A 348 -24.29 -0.23 -8.60
C GLY A 348 -25.30 -1.05 -9.41
N VAL A 349 -26.09 -1.88 -8.73
CA VAL A 349 -27.17 -2.66 -9.34
C VAL A 349 -28.53 -2.19 -8.87
N LYS A 350 -29.56 -2.41 -9.71
CA LYS A 350 -30.95 -2.17 -9.34
C LYS A 350 -31.34 -2.97 -8.09
N GLY A 351 -32.28 -2.45 -7.27
CA GLY A 351 -32.76 -3.11 -6.08
C GLY A 351 -31.89 -2.95 -4.83
N GLY A 352 -30.86 -2.09 -4.87
CA GLY A 352 -30.05 -1.76 -3.70
C GLY A 352 -29.44 -3.00 -3.03
N ARG A 353 -29.62 -3.12 -1.71
CA ARG A 353 -29.10 -4.24 -0.92
C ARG A 353 -29.58 -5.61 -1.38
N GLU A 354 -30.85 -5.75 -1.76
CA GLU A 354 -31.42 -7.01 -2.22
C GLU A 354 -30.86 -7.42 -3.58
N GLY A 355 -30.80 -6.47 -4.52
CA GLY A 355 -30.17 -6.68 -5.83
C GLY A 355 -28.70 -7.06 -5.71
N GLY A 356 -27.95 -6.36 -4.85
CA GLY A 356 -26.53 -6.67 -4.61
C GLY A 356 -26.33 -8.08 -4.03
N ALA A 357 -27.16 -8.49 -3.09
CA ALA A 357 -27.13 -9.84 -2.54
C ALA A 357 -27.51 -10.89 -3.59
N ALA A 358 -28.54 -10.64 -4.41
CA ALA A 358 -28.95 -11.54 -5.49
C ALA A 358 -27.85 -11.72 -6.53
N PHE A 359 -27.16 -10.62 -6.90
CA PHE A 359 -25.99 -10.66 -7.80
C PHE A 359 -24.90 -11.58 -7.25
N ILE A 360 -24.41 -11.30 -6.05
CA ILE A 360 -23.30 -12.06 -5.44
C ILE A 360 -23.62 -13.56 -5.32
N ASN A 361 -24.83 -13.90 -4.85
CA ASN A 361 -25.25 -15.27 -4.61
C ASN A 361 -25.40 -16.11 -5.89
N ALA A 362 -25.52 -15.48 -7.05
CA ALA A 362 -25.66 -16.16 -8.34
C ALA A 362 -24.31 -16.45 -9.02
N LEU A 363 -23.23 -15.83 -8.57
CA LEU A 363 -21.88 -16.03 -9.14
C LEU A 363 -21.35 -17.41 -8.81
N LYS A 364 -20.52 -17.95 -9.72
CA LYS A 364 -19.89 -19.26 -9.59
C LYS A 364 -18.39 -19.22 -9.76
N LEU A 365 -17.87 -18.25 -10.54
CA LEU A 365 -16.45 -18.06 -10.79
C LEU A 365 -15.84 -17.07 -9.80
N ALA A 366 -16.41 -15.87 -9.73
CA ALA A 366 -15.92 -14.83 -8.84
C ALA A 366 -16.19 -15.18 -7.37
N SER A 367 -15.16 -15.04 -6.54
CA SER A 367 -15.20 -15.42 -5.13
C SER A 367 -15.71 -14.28 -4.26
N ASN A 368 -16.75 -14.54 -3.45
CA ASN A 368 -17.28 -13.59 -2.46
C ASN A 368 -16.41 -13.63 -1.19
N LEU A 369 -15.53 -12.64 -1.02
CA LEU A 369 -14.65 -12.54 0.15
C LEU A 369 -14.11 -11.10 0.34
N ALA A 370 -13.63 -10.81 1.55
CA ALA A 370 -13.12 -9.49 1.92
C ALA A 370 -11.61 -9.35 1.66
N ASN A 371 -11.19 -9.50 0.42
CA ASN A 371 -9.81 -9.22 -0.02
C ASN A 371 -9.82 -8.51 -1.39
N VAL A 372 -8.65 -8.15 -1.90
CA VAL A 372 -8.42 -7.57 -3.22
C VAL A 372 -7.08 -8.07 -3.76
N GLY A 373 -6.82 -7.93 -5.06
CA GLY A 373 -5.50 -8.14 -5.65
C GLY A 373 -5.06 -9.59 -5.81
N ASP A 374 -5.98 -10.53 -5.77
CA ASP A 374 -5.72 -11.93 -6.10
C ASP A 374 -5.73 -12.14 -7.62
N SER A 375 -5.02 -13.15 -8.10
CA SER A 375 -5.07 -13.60 -9.51
C SER A 375 -6.48 -14.04 -9.92
N ARG A 376 -7.33 -14.40 -8.97
CA ARG A 376 -8.75 -14.71 -9.15
C ARG A 376 -9.61 -13.46 -8.98
N THR A 377 -10.72 -13.40 -9.69
CA THR A 377 -11.71 -12.34 -9.53
C THR A 377 -12.42 -12.46 -8.18
N LEU A 378 -12.38 -11.37 -7.40
CA LEU A 378 -13.01 -11.29 -6.08
C LEU A 378 -14.13 -10.25 -6.13
N VAL A 379 -15.22 -10.53 -5.43
CA VAL A 379 -16.37 -9.63 -5.33
C VAL A 379 -16.80 -9.45 -3.87
N LEU A 380 -17.31 -8.28 -3.56
CA LEU A 380 -17.84 -7.97 -2.24
C LEU A 380 -19.02 -7.01 -2.39
N HIS A 381 -20.07 -7.22 -1.59
CA HIS A 381 -21.16 -6.26 -1.39
C HIS A 381 -20.99 -5.59 -0.02
N PRO A 382 -20.37 -4.41 0.09
CA PRO A 382 -20.03 -3.79 1.36
C PRO A 382 -21.24 -3.59 2.28
N ALA A 383 -22.37 -3.16 1.74
CA ALA A 383 -23.60 -2.93 2.52
C ALA A 383 -24.12 -4.17 3.26
N SER A 384 -23.85 -5.39 2.75
CA SER A 384 -24.23 -6.64 3.42
C SER A 384 -23.10 -7.25 4.27
N THR A 385 -21.89 -6.70 4.24
CA THR A 385 -20.69 -7.27 4.87
C THR A 385 -19.94 -6.25 5.72
N THR A 386 -18.93 -5.61 5.17
CA THR A 386 -18.02 -4.72 5.89
C THR A 386 -18.67 -3.45 6.43
N HIS A 387 -19.75 -2.98 5.81
CA HIS A 387 -20.49 -1.78 6.18
C HIS A 387 -21.93 -2.11 6.66
N SER A 388 -22.21 -3.36 6.99
CA SER A 388 -23.56 -3.82 7.35
C SER A 388 -24.18 -3.14 8.59
N ARG A 389 -23.32 -2.58 9.46
CA ARG A 389 -23.72 -1.85 10.68
C ARG A 389 -23.78 -0.34 10.53
N MET A 390 -23.43 0.19 9.35
CA MET A 390 -23.48 1.61 9.05
C MET A 390 -24.89 1.99 8.55
N ASP A 391 -25.35 3.18 8.91
CA ASP A 391 -26.47 3.82 8.26
C ASP A 391 -26.09 4.37 6.86
N GLU A 392 -27.05 4.85 6.10
CA GLU A 392 -26.80 5.32 4.72
C GLU A 392 -25.90 6.56 4.67
N GLU A 393 -25.97 7.45 5.66
CA GLU A 393 -25.11 8.64 5.71
C GLU A 393 -23.66 8.26 5.98
N ALA A 394 -23.44 7.37 6.94
CA ALA A 394 -22.10 6.85 7.24
C ALA A 394 -21.52 6.06 6.08
N MET A 395 -22.34 5.24 5.38
CA MET A 395 -21.90 4.54 4.16
C MET A 395 -21.49 5.52 3.06
N LYS A 396 -22.30 6.54 2.81
CA LYS A 396 -21.98 7.58 1.80
C LYS A 396 -20.71 8.35 2.14
N ALA A 397 -20.51 8.70 3.41
CA ALA A 397 -19.30 9.35 3.87
C ALA A 397 -18.04 8.44 3.70
N ALA A 398 -18.21 7.12 3.77
CA ALA A 398 -17.19 6.13 3.50
C ALA A 398 -16.98 5.80 1.99
N GLY A 399 -17.66 6.52 1.09
CA GLY A 399 -17.59 6.27 -0.36
C GLY A 399 -18.31 5.00 -0.81
N SER A 400 -19.35 4.56 -0.05
CA SER A 400 -20.12 3.35 -0.33
C SER A 400 -21.63 3.66 -0.45
N SER A 401 -22.40 2.72 -1.00
CA SER A 401 -23.84 2.79 -1.10
C SER A 401 -24.48 1.40 -0.94
N THR A 402 -25.81 1.37 -0.79
CA THR A 402 -26.53 0.10 -0.59
C THR A 402 -26.54 -0.81 -1.81
N ASP A 403 -26.32 -0.27 -2.99
CA ASP A 403 -26.28 -0.96 -4.28
C ASP A 403 -24.86 -1.28 -4.78
N LEU A 404 -23.83 -0.80 -4.07
CA LEU A 404 -22.43 -0.92 -4.50
C LEU A 404 -21.93 -2.36 -4.44
N ILE A 405 -21.42 -2.83 -5.55
CA ILE A 405 -20.62 -4.05 -5.65
C ILE A 405 -19.19 -3.65 -5.97
N ARG A 406 -18.25 -4.07 -5.10
CA ARG A 406 -16.81 -3.90 -5.30
C ARG A 406 -16.22 -5.15 -5.95
N VAL A 407 -15.43 -4.96 -6.99
CA VAL A 407 -14.77 -6.05 -7.73
C VAL A 407 -13.27 -5.81 -7.78
N SER A 408 -12.49 -6.81 -7.40
CA SER A 408 -11.07 -6.93 -7.72
C SER A 408 -10.95 -7.90 -8.88
N VAL A 409 -10.71 -7.38 -10.08
CA VAL A 409 -10.75 -8.18 -11.31
C VAL A 409 -9.46 -8.99 -11.43
N GLY A 410 -9.60 -10.31 -11.60
CA GLY A 410 -8.49 -11.25 -11.75
C GLY A 410 -7.92 -11.33 -13.17
N ILE A 411 -7.08 -12.34 -13.37
CA ILE A 411 -6.38 -12.58 -14.64
C ILE A 411 -6.99 -13.71 -15.46
N GLU A 412 -8.17 -14.20 -15.08
CA GLU A 412 -8.93 -15.22 -15.82
C GLU A 412 -9.26 -14.72 -17.24
N SER A 413 -9.77 -15.60 -18.08
CA SER A 413 -10.39 -15.20 -19.35
C SER A 413 -11.51 -14.19 -19.07
N VAL A 414 -11.41 -12.99 -19.60
CA VAL A 414 -12.43 -11.95 -19.37
C VAL A 414 -13.80 -12.37 -19.91
N ALA A 415 -13.87 -13.25 -20.92
CA ALA A 415 -15.13 -13.79 -21.41
C ALA A 415 -15.82 -14.66 -20.35
N ASP A 416 -15.06 -15.41 -19.55
CA ASP A 416 -15.60 -16.24 -18.47
C ASP A 416 -16.07 -15.37 -17.30
N ILE A 417 -15.33 -14.32 -16.94
CA ILE A 417 -15.76 -13.33 -15.94
C ILE A 417 -17.07 -12.68 -16.38
N ILE A 418 -17.18 -12.23 -17.64
CA ILE A 418 -18.41 -11.62 -18.19
C ILE A 418 -19.58 -12.62 -18.16
N ASN A 419 -19.33 -13.89 -18.49
CA ASN A 419 -20.39 -14.90 -18.46
C ASN A 419 -20.92 -15.18 -17.04
N ASP A 420 -20.03 -15.16 -16.04
CA ASP A 420 -20.41 -15.28 -14.64
C ASP A 420 -21.24 -14.06 -14.18
N PHE A 421 -20.80 -12.85 -14.55
CA PHE A 421 -21.50 -11.61 -14.23
C PHE A 421 -22.88 -11.51 -14.94
N LYS A 422 -23.03 -12.05 -16.15
CA LYS A 422 -24.35 -12.18 -16.80
C LYS A 422 -25.33 -12.99 -15.95
N ALA A 423 -24.87 -14.07 -15.32
CA ALA A 423 -25.72 -14.86 -14.43
C ALA A 423 -26.13 -14.06 -13.19
N GLY A 424 -25.17 -13.28 -12.60
CA GLY A 424 -25.45 -12.36 -11.51
C GLY A 424 -26.49 -11.29 -11.86
N LEU A 425 -26.34 -10.61 -13.02
CA LEU A 425 -27.31 -9.58 -13.45
C LEU A 425 -28.70 -10.14 -13.75
N LYS A 426 -28.81 -11.35 -14.29
CA LYS A 426 -30.09 -12.03 -14.45
C LYS A 426 -30.79 -12.31 -13.11
N ALA A 427 -30.02 -12.58 -12.05
CA ALA A 427 -30.57 -12.76 -10.71
C ALA A 427 -31.08 -11.44 -10.13
N VAL A 428 -30.37 -10.32 -10.40
CA VAL A 428 -30.84 -8.96 -10.03
C VAL A 428 -32.21 -8.67 -10.70
N GLU A 429 -32.32 -8.87 -12.02
CA GLU A 429 -33.59 -8.64 -12.76
C GLU A 429 -34.76 -9.44 -12.19
N LYS A 430 -34.51 -10.69 -11.77
CA LYS A 430 -35.55 -11.52 -11.13
C LYS A 430 -35.92 -11.07 -9.71
N ALA A 431 -34.98 -10.53 -8.97
CA ALA A 431 -35.23 -10.06 -7.61
C ALA A 431 -35.90 -8.69 -7.57
N THR A 432 -35.81 -7.92 -8.67
CA THR A 432 -36.31 -6.54 -8.75
C THR A 432 -37.53 -6.40 -9.67
N SER A 433 -37.99 -7.48 -10.30
CA SER A 433 -39.28 -7.57 -11.02
C SER A 433 -40.40 -8.01 -10.09
#